data_ec222654a51de7e52831ad6b12b08ce7
#
_entry.id   ec222654a51de7e52831ad6b12b08ce7
#
_cell.length_a   1.000
_cell.length_b   1.000
_cell.length_c   1.000
_cell.angle_alpha   90.00
_cell.angle_beta   90.00
_cell.angle_gamma   90.00
#
_symmetry.space_group_name_H-M   'P 1'
#
loop_
_entity.id
_entity.type
_entity.pdbx_description
1 polymer ?
#
loop_
_entity_poly.entity_id
_entity_poly.type
_entity_poly.pdbx_seq_one_letter_code
_entity_poly.pdbx_strand_id
1 'polypeptide(L)'
;MITAIAAVLLSHGVVGQTASSYRNSIVAEVNDKIITRQMVMVAMKRDADHLRRQYARQPQLLGQKYTQLQADTLEALIRRELILSEYKENGYNLPESIIEQRIKEDIRSEYGNRVTLIKTLQNSDMTYEEFARSQRERIIQMVMRGQFISTANIVISPRQIEEYYVANKDTFRAGVEIRLRIIFLDAKKHGGTDGTRKLADEVHQVLQSGDAFAGVASVYSDQNRAAGGLRPDWIQRGDLVPALEKAAFALGQGKMSPVVEMPQGCYILRCEEINQAKLGTLSEVRSQIEQTLLENEQKAREDKWFERLKSKSYVRQFLF
;
A
#
# COMPACT_ATOMS: atom_id res chain seq x y z
N MET A 1 -19.07 -67.76 39.85
CA MET A 1 -19.79 -67.08 38.75
C MET A 1 -19.85 -65.61 39.07
N ILE A 2 -18.98 -64.80 38.49
CA ILE A 2 -18.91 -63.35 38.67
C ILE A 2 -19.08 -62.76 37.28
N THR A 3 -20.22 -62.12 37.07
CA THR A 3 -20.59 -61.45 35.82
C THR A 3 -20.01 -60.01 35.84
N ALA A 4 -19.10 -59.73 34.92
CA ALA A 4 -18.54 -58.38 34.73
C ALA A 4 -19.51 -57.60 33.82
N ILE A 5 -19.97 -56.44 34.31
CA ILE A 5 -20.72 -55.45 33.54
C ILE A 5 -19.71 -54.43 32.98
N ALA A 6 -19.56 -54.39 31.63
CA ALA A 6 -18.77 -53.38 30.94
C ALA A 6 -19.62 -52.11 30.75
N ALA A 7 -19.18 -51.05 31.42
CA ALA A 7 -19.74 -49.71 31.20
C ALA A 7 -19.09 -49.05 29.96
N VAL A 8 -19.85 -48.85 28.90
CA VAL A 8 -19.48 -48.08 27.73
C VAL A 8 -19.66 -46.59 28.04
N LEU A 9 -18.58 -45.86 28.25
CA LEU A 9 -18.57 -44.40 28.33
C LEU A 9 -18.66 -43.80 26.91
N LEU A 10 -19.80 -43.28 26.56
CA LEU A 10 -20.00 -42.42 25.37
C LEU A 10 -19.37 -41.05 25.64
N SER A 11 -18.17 -40.83 25.11
CA SER A 11 -17.56 -39.50 25.06
C SER A 11 -18.25 -38.69 23.94
N HIS A 12 -19.20 -37.86 24.33
CA HIS A 12 -19.75 -36.84 23.45
C HIS A 12 -18.71 -35.71 23.35
N GLY A 13 -18.12 -35.57 22.17
CA GLY A 13 -17.11 -34.55 21.85
C GLY A 13 -17.70 -33.13 21.90
N VAL A 14 -17.19 -32.35 22.84
CA VAL A 14 -17.39 -30.90 22.90
C VAL A 14 -16.46 -30.26 21.85
N VAL A 15 -16.86 -30.20 20.59
CA VAL A 15 -16.09 -29.55 19.50
C VAL A 15 -16.69 -28.20 19.07
N GLY A 16 -17.88 -27.82 19.61
CA GLY A 16 -18.62 -26.65 19.12
C GLY A 16 -18.40 -25.32 19.88
N GLN A 17 -17.80 -25.35 21.09
CA GLN A 17 -17.75 -24.13 21.94
C GLN A 17 -16.48 -23.30 21.84
N THR A 18 -15.38 -23.84 21.33
CA THR A 18 -14.09 -23.11 21.31
C THR A 18 -13.99 -22.02 20.25
N ALA A 19 -14.62 -22.18 19.11
CA ALA A 19 -14.56 -21.21 18.00
C ALA A 19 -15.38 -19.94 18.28
N SER A 20 -16.50 -20.05 18.98
CA SER A 20 -17.37 -18.92 19.33
C SER A 20 -16.75 -18.05 20.45
N SER A 21 -16.13 -18.66 21.46
CA SER A 21 -15.48 -17.93 22.55
C SER A 21 -14.25 -17.17 22.07
N TYR A 22 -13.50 -17.71 21.13
CA TYR A 22 -12.32 -17.07 20.55
C TYR A 22 -12.66 -15.83 19.71
N ARG A 23 -13.78 -15.83 19.01
CA ARG A 23 -14.24 -14.66 18.22
C ARG A 23 -14.65 -13.48 19.08
N ASN A 24 -15.21 -13.72 20.26
CA ASN A 24 -15.68 -12.70 21.19
C ASN A 24 -14.65 -12.32 22.26
N SER A 25 -13.37 -12.76 22.14
CA SER A 25 -12.34 -12.35 23.08
C SER A 25 -12.16 -10.83 23.06
N ILE A 26 -12.03 -10.25 24.26
CA ILE A 26 -11.74 -8.82 24.44
C ILE A 26 -10.27 -8.61 24.07
N VAL A 27 -10.01 -7.62 23.18
CA VAL A 27 -8.65 -7.25 22.75
C VAL A 27 -8.26 -5.86 23.25
N ALA A 28 -9.23 -5.00 23.57
CA ALA A 28 -8.98 -3.75 24.29
C ALA A 28 -10.21 -3.30 25.06
N GLU A 29 -9.97 -2.46 26.07
CA GLU A 29 -10.97 -1.75 26.85
C GLU A 29 -10.58 -0.27 26.87
N VAL A 30 -11.52 0.60 26.53
CA VAL A 30 -11.34 2.05 26.51
C VAL A 30 -12.48 2.66 27.30
N ASN A 31 -12.19 3.18 28.50
CA ASN A 31 -13.21 3.61 29.46
C ASN A 31 -14.27 2.49 29.65
N ASP A 32 -15.54 2.77 29.34
CA ASP A 32 -16.66 1.81 29.45
C ASP A 32 -16.88 0.97 28.16
N LYS A 33 -15.98 1.07 27.19
CA LYS A 33 -16.15 0.42 25.88
C LYS A 33 -15.19 -0.73 25.69
N ILE A 34 -15.75 -1.86 25.30
CA ILE A 34 -15.01 -3.08 24.99
C ILE A 34 -14.81 -3.21 23.49
N ILE A 35 -13.57 -3.44 23.06
CA ILE A 35 -13.22 -3.79 21.70
C ILE A 35 -12.93 -5.27 21.64
N THR A 36 -13.70 -5.99 20.80
CA THR A 36 -13.53 -7.43 20.65
C THR A 36 -12.69 -7.76 19.41
N ARG A 37 -12.11 -8.97 19.42
CA ARG A 37 -11.41 -9.50 18.24
C ARG A 37 -12.30 -9.48 16.99
N GLN A 38 -13.59 -9.80 17.14
CA GLN A 38 -14.53 -9.76 16.02
C GLN A 38 -14.66 -8.36 15.41
N MET A 39 -14.72 -7.31 16.24
CA MET A 39 -14.77 -5.93 15.74
C MET A 39 -13.54 -5.59 14.90
N VAL A 40 -12.35 -6.00 15.34
CA VAL A 40 -11.11 -5.82 14.56
C VAL A 40 -11.17 -6.58 13.25
N MET A 41 -11.58 -7.86 13.28
CA MET A 41 -11.68 -8.70 12.09
C MET A 41 -12.68 -8.16 11.05
N VAL A 42 -13.81 -7.62 11.51
CA VAL A 42 -14.79 -6.98 10.64
C VAL A 42 -14.23 -5.69 10.04
N ALA A 43 -13.60 -4.85 10.85
CA ALA A 43 -13.03 -3.58 10.40
C ALA A 43 -11.92 -3.78 9.36
N MET A 44 -11.04 -4.79 9.54
CA MET A 44 -9.92 -5.04 8.64
C MET A 44 -10.26 -5.89 7.40
N LYS A 45 -11.49 -6.42 7.29
CA LYS A 45 -11.86 -7.43 6.28
C LYS A 45 -11.49 -7.02 4.85
N ARG A 46 -11.86 -5.80 4.45
CA ARG A 46 -11.61 -5.29 3.09
C ARG A 46 -10.10 -5.23 2.77
N ASP A 47 -9.32 -4.70 3.71
CA ASP A 47 -7.89 -4.53 3.52
C ASP A 47 -7.14 -5.87 3.62
N ALA A 48 -7.61 -6.78 4.48
CA ALA A 48 -7.13 -8.15 4.55
C ALA A 48 -7.35 -8.92 3.24
N ASP A 49 -8.52 -8.75 2.58
CA ASP A 49 -8.80 -9.36 1.29
C ASP A 49 -7.92 -8.75 0.18
N HIS A 50 -7.61 -7.47 0.25
CA HIS A 50 -6.63 -6.83 -0.65
C HIS A 50 -5.23 -7.40 -0.46
N LEU A 51 -4.73 -7.48 0.78
CA LEU A 51 -3.43 -8.07 1.10
C LEU A 51 -3.32 -9.53 0.61
N ARG A 52 -4.36 -10.35 0.80
CA ARG A 52 -4.38 -11.74 0.31
C ARG A 52 -4.19 -11.83 -1.19
N ARG A 53 -4.85 -10.95 -1.97
CA ARG A 53 -4.67 -10.90 -3.43
C ARG A 53 -3.29 -10.42 -3.83
N GLN A 54 -2.78 -9.38 -3.18
CA GLN A 54 -1.49 -8.76 -3.51
C GLN A 54 -0.31 -9.69 -3.20
N TYR A 55 -0.34 -10.38 -2.05
CA TYR A 55 0.76 -11.20 -1.55
C TYR A 55 0.50 -12.70 -1.60
N ALA A 56 -0.40 -13.16 -2.50
CA ALA A 56 -0.80 -14.58 -2.63
C ALA A 56 0.39 -15.54 -2.81
N ARG A 57 1.48 -15.09 -3.45
CA ARG A 57 2.69 -15.88 -3.70
C ARG A 57 3.81 -15.68 -2.67
N GLN A 58 3.57 -14.90 -1.62
CA GLN A 58 4.56 -14.52 -0.60
C GLN A 58 4.00 -14.73 0.82
N PRO A 59 3.82 -15.98 1.28
CA PRO A 59 3.08 -16.29 2.52
C PRO A 59 3.71 -15.70 3.78
N GLN A 60 5.04 -15.63 3.85
CA GLN A 60 5.72 -15.01 5.00
C GLN A 60 5.46 -13.51 5.09
N LEU A 61 5.56 -12.82 3.95
CA LEU A 61 5.30 -11.37 3.89
C LEU A 61 3.82 -11.07 4.13
N LEU A 62 2.91 -11.91 3.61
CA LEU A 62 1.48 -11.82 3.90
C LEU A 62 1.21 -11.92 5.40
N GLY A 63 1.83 -12.88 6.11
CA GLY A 63 1.70 -13.02 7.55
C GLY A 63 2.14 -11.77 8.30
N GLN A 64 3.31 -11.21 7.97
CA GLN A 64 3.80 -9.97 8.59
C GLN A 64 2.86 -8.78 8.34
N LYS A 65 2.41 -8.59 7.08
CA LYS A 65 1.48 -7.52 6.70
C LYS A 65 0.12 -7.68 7.38
N TYR A 66 -0.35 -8.91 7.54
CA TYR A 66 -1.60 -9.20 8.23
C TYR A 66 -1.54 -8.86 9.72
N THR A 67 -0.45 -9.24 10.41
CA THR A 67 -0.22 -8.88 11.81
C THR A 67 -0.12 -7.36 12.00
N GLN A 68 0.56 -6.67 11.10
CA GLN A 68 0.63 -5.21 11.12
C GLN A 68 -0.75 -4.59 10.92
N LEU A 69 -1.51 -5.01 9.91
CA LEU A 69 -2.88 -4.53 9.67
C LEU A 69 -3.79 -4.73 10.89
N GLN A 70 -3.64 -5.87 11.58
CA GLN A 70 -4.39 -6.18 12.78
C GLN A 70 -4.09 -5.21 13.92
N ALA A 71 -2.81 -4.90 14.15
CA ALA A 71 -2.38 -3.93 15.17
C ALA A 71 -2.85 -2.51 14.83
N ASP A 72 -2.69 -2.09 13.57
CA ASP A 72 -3.11 -0.77 13.08
C ASP A 72 -4.63 -0.59 13.19
N THR A 73 -5.40 -1.64 12.88
CA THR A 73 -6.86 -1.63 12.99
C THR A 73 -7.31 -1.52 14.45
N LEU A 74 -6.67 -2.26 15.35
CA LEU A 74 -6.96 -2.17 16.79
C LEU A 74 -6.67 -0.74 17.31
N GLU A 75 -5.53 -0.18 16.97
CA GLU A 75 -5.18 1.19 17.36
C GLU A 75 -6.20 2.20 16.80
N ALA A 76 -6.64 2.03 15.57
CA ALA A 76 -7.67 2.88 14.96
C ALA A 76 -9.02 2.80 15.71
N LEU A 77 -9.42 1.60 16.16
CA LEU A 77 -10.62 1.43 16.97
C LEU A 77 -10.48 2.05 18.37
N ILE A 78 -9.31 1.92 19.00
CA ILE A 78 -9.02 2.58 20.29
C ILE A 78 -9.10 4.11 20.12
N ARG A 79 -8.45 4.66 19.10
CA ARG A 79 -8.49 6.10 18.80
C ARG A 79 -9.92 6.60 18.54
N ARG A 80 -10.74 5.80 17.87
CA ARG A 80 -12.16 6.10 17.66
C ARG A 80 -12.91 6.23 19.00
N GLU A 81 -12.78 5.26 19.89
CA GLU A 81 -13.47 5.28 21.18
C GLU A 81 -12.97 6.44 22.06
N LEU A 82 -11.68 6.77 22.03
CA LEU A 82 -11.13 7.94 22.73
C LEU A 82 -11.76 9.25 22.24
N ILE A 83 -11.93 9.42 20.94
CA ILE A 83 -12.58 10.63 20.39
C ILE A 83 -14.04 10.70 20.81
N LEU A 84 -14.76 9.58 20.77
CA LEU A 84 -16.18 9.54 21.15
C LEU A 84 -16.38 9.80 22.65
N SER A 85 -15.46 9.30 23.49
CA SER A 85 -15.43 9.57 24.92
C SER A 85 -15.20 11.07 25.20
N GLU A 86 -14.17 11.66 24.58
CA GLU A 86 -13.84 13.09 24.69
C GLU A 86 -15.04 13.97 24.26
N TYR A 87 -15.68 13.61 23.14
CA TYR A 87 -16.87 14.31 22.66
C TYR A 87 -18.00 14.32 23.69
N LYS A 88 -18.25 13.16 24.30
CA LYS A 88 -19.33 12.97 25.29
C LYS A 88 -19.03 13.67 26.62
N GLU A 89 -17.81 13.48 27.14
CA GLU A 89 -17.42 13.93 28.47
C GLU A 89 -17.24 15.46 28.57
N ASN A 90 -16.76 16.09 27.53
CA ASN A 90 -16.54 17.55 27.50
C ASN A 90 -17.74 18.35 26.98
N GLY A 91 -18.89 17.71 26.80
CA GLY A 91 -20.13 18.40 26.44
C GLY A 91 -20.11 19.03 25.05
N TYR A 92 -19.26 18.54 24.15
CA TYR A 92 -19.34 18.97 22.76
C TYR A 92 -20.71 18.65 22.20
N ASN A 93 -21.36 19.63 21.61
CA ASN A 93 -22.69 19.47 21.03
C ASN A 93 -22.66 19.79 19.53
N LEU A 94 -22.83 18.76 18.72
CA LEU A 94 -23.07 18.91 17.29
C LEU A 94 -24.59 18.87 17.08
N PRO A 95 -25.21 19.93 16.55
CA PRO A 95 -26.65 19.95 16.33
C PRO A 95 -27.11 18.75 15.49
N GLU A 96 -28.19 18.08 15.94
CA GLU A 96 -28.70 16.88 15.27
C GLU A 96 -29.06 17.15 13.80
N SER A 97 -29.56 18.36 13.51
CA SER A 97 -29.87 18.79 12.14
C SER A 97 -28.65 18.74 11.20
N ILE A 98 -27.47 19.10 11.71
CA ILE A 98 -26.20 19.04 10.91
C ILE A 98 -25.82 17.58 10.66
N ILE A 99 -25.96 16.72 11.66
CA ILE A 99 -25.68 15.28 11.52
C ILE A 99 -26.62 14.66 10.49
N GLU A 100 -27.92 14.90 10.62
CA GLU A 100 -28.92 14.38 9.68
C GLU A 100 -28.70 14.90 8.25
N GLN A 101 -28.42 16.19 8.10
CA GLN A 101 -28.12 16.77 6.79
C GLN A 101 -26.92 16.06 6.16
N ARG A 102 -25.84 15.91 6.91
CA ARG A 102 -24.63 15.24 6.43
C ARG A 102 -24.88 13.78 6.06
N ILE A 103 -25.63 13.04 6.87
CA ILE A 103 -26.04 11.67 6.54
C ILE A 103 -26.84 11.63 5.22
N LYS A 104 -27.76 12.56 5.00
CA LYS A 104 -28.52 12.66 3.76
C LYS A 104 -27.63 12.96 2.55
N GLU A 105 -26.66 13.85 2.70
CA GLU A 105 -25.67 14.17 1.67
C GLU A 105 -24.79 12.95 1.33
N ASP A 106 -24.28 12.25 2.35
CA ASP A 106 -23.48 11.04 2.18
C ASP A 106 -24.30 9.91 1.51
N ILE A 107 -25.55 9.71 1.89
CA ILE A 107 -26.45 8.75 1.22
C ILE A 107 -26.62 9.12 -0.26
N ARG A 108 -26.81 10.40 -0.56
CA ARG A 108 -27.01 10.84 -1.95
C ARG A 108 -25.75 10.67 -2.79
N SER A 109 -24.58 10.95 -2.23
CA SER A 109 -23.30 10.87 -2.96
C SER A 109 -22.80 9.44 -3.15
N GLU A 110 -22.95 8.58 -2.12
CA GLU A 110 -22.41 7.22 -2.14
C GLU A 110 -23.40 6.18 -2.72
N TYR A 111 -24.69 6.36 -2.46
CA TYR A 111 -25.73 5.38 -2.82
C TYR A 111 -26.77 5.93 -3.82
N GLY A 112 -26.70 7.20 -4.16
CA GLY A 112 -27.65 7.90 -5.02
C GLY A 112 -28.98 8.20 -4.32
N ASN A 113 -29.56 7.23 -3.59
CA ASN A 113 -30.79 7.41 -2.84
C ASN A 113 -30.96 6.39 -1.70
N ARG A 114 -31.97 6.65 -0.83
CA ARG A 114 -32.25 5.81 0.34
C ARG A 114 -32.67 4.38 -0.03
N VAL A 115 -33.36 4.18 -1.17
CA VAL A 115 -33.81 2.85 -1.58
C VAL A 115 -32.63 1.95 -1.93
N THR A 116 -31.66 2.48 -2.66
CA THR A 116 -30.41 1.78 -2.99
C THR A 116 -29.61 1.47 -1.73
N LEU A 117 -29.51 2.42 -0.79
CA LEU A 117 -28.89 2.19 0.51
C LEU A 117 -29.54 1.00 1.23
N ILE A 118 -30.88 0.99 1.38
CA ILE A 118 -31.59 -0.08 2.09
C ILE A 118 -31.30 -1.47 1.47
N LYS A 119 -31.29 -1.55 0.13
CA LYS A 119 -30.91 -2.80 -0.56
C LYS A 119 -29.48 -3.22 -0.26
N THR A 120 -28.53 -2.26 -0.20
CA THR A 120 -27.14 -2.53 0.13
C THR A 120 -26.97 -3.02 1.57
N LEU A 121 -27.71 -2.40 2.51
CA LEU A 121 -27.68 -2.77 3.92
C LEU A 121 -28.24 -4.18 4.14
N GLN A 122 -29.33 -4.54 3.46
CA GLN A 122 -29.90 -5.91 3.50
C GLN A 122 -28.90 -6.98 3.07
N ASN A 123 -28.08 -6.69 2.05
CA ASN A 123 -27.03 -7.60 1.59
C ASN A 123 -25.86 -7.73 2.58
N SER A 124 -25.78 -6.86 3.57
CA SER A 124 -24.71 -6.79 4.57
C SER A 124 -25.19 -7.13 5.98
N ASP A 125 -26.42 -7.60 6.15
CA ASP A 125 -27.08 -7.86 7.44
C ASP A 125 -27.01 -6.67 8.41
N MET A 126 -27.06 -5.44 7.89
CA MET A 126 -26.98 -4.21 8.67
C MET A 126 -28.33 -3.48 8.65
N THR A 127 -28.78 -3.02 9.80
CA THR A 127 -29.99 -2.19 9.91
C THR A 127 -29.69 -0.71 9.55
N TYR A 128 -30.74 0.01 9.19
CA TYR A 128 -30.60 1.46 8.96
C TYR A 128 -30.18 2.21 10.23
N GLU A 129 -30.60 1.76 11.41
CA GLU A 129 -30.21 2.39 12.69
C GLU A 129 -28.72 2.19 12.98
N GLU A 130 -28.20 1.01 12.73
CA GLU A 130 -26.75 0.73 12.86
C GLU A 130 -25.92 1.56 11.88
N PHE A 131 -26.40 1.65 10.63
CA PHE A 131 -25.78 2.54 9.63
C PHE A 131 -25.82 4.00 10.10
N ALA A 132 -26.98 4.53 10.50
CA ALA A 132 -27.09 5.92 10.96
C ALA A 132 -26.20 6.20 12.17
N ARG A 133 -26.11 5.26 13.11
CA ARG A 133 -25.21 5.35 14.26
C ARG A 133 -23.74 5.41 13.82
N SER A 134 -23.34 4.53 12.92
CA SER A 134 -21.96 4.52 12.41
C SER A 134 -21.61 5.81 11.67
N GLN A 135 -22.54 6.35 10.88
CA GLN A 135 -22.35 7.63 10.21
C GLN A 135 -22.23 8.80 11.20
N ARG A 136 -23.10 8.83 12.24
CA ARG A 136 -23.01 9.80 13.30
C ARG A 136 -21.65 9.81 13.97
N GLU A 137 -21.15 8.64 14.36
CA GLU A 137 -19.84 8.50 15.00
C GLU A 137 -18.71 8.95 14.05
N ARG A 138 -18.81 8.66 12.75
CA ARG A 138 -17.86 9.11 11.73
C ARG A 138 -17.85 10.65 11.61
N ILE A 139 -19.03 11.27 11.62
CA ILE A 139 -19.18 12.73 11.55
C ILE A 139 -18.58 13.38 12.81
N ILE A 140 -18.86 12.85 13.99
CA ILE A 140 -18.27 13.32 15.25
C ILE A 140 -16.74 13.26 15.18
N GLN A 141 -16.18 12.13 14.77
CA GLN A 141 -14.72 11.97 14.63
C GLN A 141 -14.13 13.00 13.66
N MET A 142 -14.78 13.22 12.51
CA MET A 142 -14.32 14.18 11.51
C MET A 142 -14.33 15.62 12.06
N VAL A 143 -15.38 16.00 12.76
CA VAL A 143 -15.49 17.34 13.36
C VAL A 143 -14.45 17.53 14.47
N MET A 144 -14.30 16.55 15.36
CA MET A 144 -13.31 16.59 16.44
C MET A 144 -11.89 16.68 15.89
N ARG A 145 -11.55 15.85 14.88
CA ARG A 145 -10.25 15.94 14.20
C ARG A 145 -10.05 17.32 13.56
N GLY A 146 -11.04 17.83 12.83
CA GLY A 146 -10.97 19.15 12.23
C GLY A 146 -10.73 20.28 13.24
N GLN A 147 -11.28 20.15 14.45
CA GLN A 147 -11.09 21.13 15.51
C GLN A 147 -9.69 21.05 16.16
N PHE A 148 -9.17 19.85 16.41
CA PHE A 148 -7.92 19.66 17.16
C PHE A 148 -6.67 19.49 16.28
N ILE A 149 -6.87 19.08 15.01
CA ILE A 149 -5.80 18.76 14.05
C ILE A 149 -5.90 19.65 12.81
N SER A 150 -6.45 20.87 12.97
CA SER A 150 -6.58 21.80 11.84
C SER A 150 -5.20 22.15 11.26
N THR A 151 -5.09 22.04 9.94
CA THR A 151 -3.92 22.47 9.17
C THR A 151 -3.93 23.97 8.87
N ALA A 152 -5.10 24.64 9.05
CA ALA A 152 -5.28 26.05 8.70
C ALA A 152 -4.29 27.01 9.37
N ASN A 153 -3.74 26.63 10.53
CA ASN A 153 -2.78 27.40 11.29
C ASN A 153 -1.35 26.82 11.27
N ILE A 154 -1.06 25.91 10.33
CA ILE A 154 0.29 25.41 10.15
C ILE A 154 0.96 26.27 9.09
N VAL A 155 1.99 27.01 9.50
CA VAL A 155 2.83 27.79 8.59
C VAL A 155 4.19 27.13 8.55
N ILE A 156 4.56 26.62 7.40
CA ILE A 156 5.91 26.07 7.16
C ILE A 156 6.81 27.24 6.76
N SER A 157 7.82 27.51 7.55
CA SER A 157 8.75 28.60 7.29
C SER A 157 9.75 28.24 6.19
N PRO A 158 10.25 29.22 5.43
CA PRO A 158 11.31 28.99 4.44
C PRO A 158 12.55 28.29 5.04
N ARG A 159 12.88 28.62 6.28
CA ARG A 159 13.98 28.00 7.01
C ARG A 159 13.79 26.50 7.24
N GLN A 160 12.59 26.07 7.63
CA GLN A 160 12.27 24.64 7.78
C GLN A 160 12.39 23.89 6.46
N ILE A 161 11.97 24.50 5.35
CA ILE A 161 12.11 23.94 4.01
C ILE A 161 13.58 23.74 3.65
N GLU A 162 14.40 24.75 3.93
CA GLU A 162 15.85 24.72 3.66
C GLU A 162 16.57 23.69 4.54
N GLU A 163 16.28 23.65 5.84
CA GLU A 163 16.81 22.66 6.77
C GLU A 163 16.43 21.23 6.36
N TYR A 164 15.17 21.00 5.95
CA TYR A 164 14.72 19.70 5.47
C TYR A 164 15.41 19.29 4.17
N TYR A 165 15.56 20.21 3.22
CA TYR A 165 16.29 19.98 1.99
C TYR A 165 17.73 19.58 2.23
N VAL A 166 18.43 20.31 3.11
CA VAL A 166 19.84 20.03 3.45
C VAL A 166 19.97 18.66 4.13
N ALA A 167 19.07 18.35 5.06
CA ALA A 167 19.08 17.06 5.79
C ALA A 167 18.76 15.86 4.91
N ASN A 168 17.97 16.06 3.83
CA ASN A 168 17.46 14.99 2.99
C ASN A 168 17.92 15.09 1.52
N LYS A 169 19.09 15.69 1.27
CA LYS A 169 19.62 15.91 -0.09
C LYS A 169 19.64 14.66 -0.96
N ASP A 170 19.93 13.51 -0.36
CA ASP A 170 20.03 12.26 -1.11
C ASP A 170 18.66 11.75 -1.62
N THR A 171 17.56 12.11 -0.94
CA THR A 171 16.19 11.77 -1.39
C THR A 171 15.73 12.62 -2.58
N PHE A 172 16.36 13.79 -2.79
CA PHE A 172 16.09 14.71 -3.90
C PHE A 172 17.05 14.54 -5.07
N ARG A 173 17.92 13.54 -5.03
CA ARG A 173 18.67 13.12 -6.22
C ARG A 173 17.72 12.33 -7.10
N ALA A 174 17.32 12.89 -8.24
CA ALA A 174 16.71 12.12 -9.29
C ALA A 174 17.63 10.93 -9.59
N GLY A 175 17.11 9.71 -9.59
CA GLY A 175 17.92 8.53 -9.90
C GLY A 175 18.58 8.69 -11.26
N VAL A 176 19.70 8.00 -11.49
CA VAL A 176 20.26 7.90 -12.83
C VAL A 176 19.20 7.35 -13.76
N GLU A 177 18.85 8.11 -14.78
CA GLU A 177 17.95 7.67 -15.85
C GLU A 177 18.78 7.33 -17.08
N ILE A 178 18.40 6.28 -17.77
CA ILE A 178 19.10 5.84 -18.97
C ILE A 178 18.11 5.70 -20.14
N ARG A 179 18.58 5.99 -21.33
CA ARG A 179 17.84 5.71 -22.56
C ARG A 179 18.49 4.51 -23.26
N LEU A 180 17.70 3.48 -23.53
CA LEU A 180 18.20 2.22 -24.07
C LEU A 180 17.72 1.95 -25.48
N ARG A 181 18.59 1.28 -26.27
CA ARG A 181 18.16 0.42 -27.37
C ARG A 181 18.20 -1.03 -26.90
N ILE A 182 17.24 -1.81 -27.35
CA ILE A 182 17.06 -3.20 -26.96
C ILE A 182 16.85 -4.06 -28.20
N ILE A 183 17.66 -5.09 -28.35
CA ILE A 183 17.38 -6.21 -29.25
C ILE A 183 16.79 -7.32 -28.37
N PHE A 184 15.59 -7.75 -28.69
CA PHE A 184 14.92 -8.87 -28.07
C PHE A 184 14.69 -9.99 -29.08
N LEU A 185 15.11 -11.19 -28.74
CA LEU A 185 14.93 -12.41 -29.52
C LEU A 185 14.02 -13.36 -28.74
N ASP A 186 12.84 -13.61 -29.27
CA ASP A 186 11.81 -14.42 -28.59
C ASP A 186 12.12 -15.92 -28.73
N ALA A 187 12.25 -16.63 -27.60
CA ALA A 187 12.51 -18.05 -27.57
C ALA A 187 11.50 -18.89 -28.36
N LYS A 188 10.24 -18.43 -28.43
CA LYS A 188 9.19 -19.14 -29.19
C LYS A 188 9.38 -19.06 -30.70
N LYS A 189 10.09 -18.06 -31.20
CA LYS A 189 10.29 -17.84 -32.63
C LYS A 189 11.59 -18.46 -33.19
N HIS A 190 12.56 -18.68 -32.30
CA HIS A 190 13.92 -19.03 -32.68
C HIS A 190 14.39 -20.43 -32.17
N GLY A 191 13.45 -21.39 -32.09
CA GLY A 191 13.79 -22.76 -31.77
C GLY A 191 14.07 -23.04 -30.28
N GLY A 192 13.39 -22.28 -29.39
CA GLY A 192 13.54 -22.41 -27.93
C GLY A 192 14.78 -21.67 -27.41
N THR A 193 15.14 -21.94 -26.16
CA THR A 193 16.23 -21.22 -25.46
C THR A 193 17.57 -21.38 -26.16
N ASP A 194 17.93 -22.61 -26.59
CA ASP A 194 19.23 -22.92 -27.21
C ASP A 194 19.38 -22.29 -28.60
N GLY A 195 18.32 -22.36 -29.41
CA GLY A 195 18.32 -21.73 -30.75
C GLY A 195 18.42 -20.22 -30.66
N THR A 196 17.67 -19.65 -29.73
CA THR A 196 17.66 -18.20 -29.47
C THR A 196 19.01 -17.71 -28.95
N ARG A 197 19.66 -18.50 -28.09
CA ARG A 197 21.00 -18.18 -27.58
C ARG A 197 22.05 -18.14 -28.69
N LYS A 198 22.06 -19.13 -29.58
CA LYS A 198 22.98 -19.14 -30.75
C LYS A 198 22.78 -17.91 -31.63
N LEU A 199 21.52 -17.60 -31.97
CA LEU A 199 21.22 -16.41 -32.74
C LEU A 199 21.64 -15.13 -32.02
N ALA A 200 21.46 -15.04 -30.70
CA ALA A 200 21.86 -13.88 -29.91
C ALA A 200 23.39 -13.68 -29.91
N ASP A 201 24.15 -14.79 -29.86
CA ASP A 201 25.60 -14.75 -29.92
C ASP A 201 26.09 -14.31 -31.32
N GLU A 202 25.45 -14.79 -32.40
CA GLU A 202 25.71 -14.32 -33.78
C GLU A 202 25.42 -12.82 -33.92
N VAL A 203 24.26 -12.37 -33.47
CA VAL A 203 23.87 -10.93 -33.47
C VAL A 203 24.86 -10.11 -32.66
N HIS A 204 25.29 -10.61 -31.51
CA HIS A 204 26.27 -9.93 -30.67
C HIS A 204 27.64 -9.81 -31.38
N GLN A 205 28.08 -10.84 -32.09
CA GLN A 205 29.32 -10.79 -32.91
C GLN A 205 29.23 -9.75 -34.05
N VAL A 206 28.07 -9.68 -34.75
CA VAL A 206 27.82 -8.66 -35.78
C VAL A 206 27.93 -7.25 -35.19
N LEU A 207 27.36 -7.03 -33.99
CA LEU A 207 27.49 -5.77 -33.29
C LEU A 207 28.93 -5.45 -32.85
N GLN A 208 29.70 -6.45 -32.45
CA GLN A 208 31.13 -6.31 -32.11
C GLN A 208 32.00 -5.97 -33.30
N SER A 209 31.63 -6.40 -34.52
CA SER A 209 32.36 -6.06 -35.74
C SER A 209 32.16 -4.62 -36.22
N GLY A 210 31.27 -3.87 -35.56
CA GLY A 210 31.12 -2.42 -35.77
C GLY A 210 29.82 -2.02 -36.45
N ASP A 211 28.93 -2.96 -36.70
CA ASP A 211 27.64 -2.65 -37.33
C ASP A 211 26.77 -1.78 -36.41
N ALA A 212 26.00 -0.90 -37.02
CA ALA A 212 25.14 0.01 -36.28
C ALA A 212 24.04 -0.73 -35.56
N PHE A 213 23.98 -0.60 -34.23
CA PHE A 213 23.00 -1.28 -33.38
C PHE A 213 21.54 -1.10 -33.87
N ALA A 214 21.18 0.11 -34.31
CA ALA A 214 19.86 0.39 -34.84
C ALA A 214 19.54 -0.42 -36.11
N GLY A 215 20.51 -0.57 -37.01
CA GLY A 215 20.37 -1.40 -38.20
C GLY A 215 20.18 -2.86 -37.88
N VAL A 216 21.04 -3.41 -37.03
CA VAL A 216 20.93 -4.79 -36.55
C VAL A 216 19.60 -5.03 -35.80
N ALA A 217 19.18 -4.12 -34.95
CA ALA A 217 17.90 -4.21 -34.26
C ALA A 217 16.70 -4.21 -35.20
N SER A 218 16.76 -3.43 -36.28
CA SER A 218 15.71 -3.39 -37.32
C SER A 218 15.56 -4.72 -38.07
N VAL A 219 16.63 -5.47 -38.19
CA VAL A 219 16.65 -6.80 -38.86
C VAL A 219 16.27 -7.93 -37.93
N TYR A 220 16.89 -7.99 -36.77
CA TYR A 220 16.86 -9.16 -35.91
C TYR A 220 15.89 -9.06 -34.72
N SER A 221 15.63 -7.86 -34.20
CA SER A 221 14.79 -7.73 -32.99
C SER A 221 13.34 -8.14 -33.25
N ASP A 222 12.74 -8.89 -32.35
CA ASP A 222 11.32 -9.23 -32.38
C ASP A 222 10.41 -8.12 -31.82
N GLN A 223 11.01 -7.11 -31.20
CA GLN A 223 10.29 -5.93 -30.68
C GLN A 223 10.98 -4.64 -31.12
N ASN A 224 10.19 -3.57 -31.26
CA ASN A 224 10.65 -2.21 -31.60
C ASN A 224 11.52 -2.09 -32.85
N ARG A 225 11.35 -2.96 -33.84
CA ARG A 225 12.12 -2.97 -35.10
C ARG A 225 12.13 -1.63 -35.79
N ALA A 226 10.96 -1.01 -35.97
CA ALA A 226 10.80 0.26 -36.69
C ALA A 226 11.58 1.42 -36.06
N ALA A 227 11.80 1.34 -34.72
CA ALA A 227 12.58 2.33 -33.98
C ALA A 227 14.06 1.92 -33.83
N GLY A 228 14.53 0.86 -34.52
CA GLY A 228 15.89 0.33 -34.35
C GLY A 228 16.18 -0.07 -32.90
N GLY A 229 15.17 -0.63 -32.23
CA GLY A 229 15.25 -1.06 -30.83
C GLY A 229 15.17 0.05 -29.79
N LEU A 230 15.03 1.34 -30.18
CA LEU A 230 15.00 2.45 -29.23
C LEU A 230 13.74 2.39 -28.36
N ARG A 231 13.93 2.53 -27.05
CA ARG A 231 12.84 2.86 -26.11
C ARG A 231 12.74 4.38 -25.99
N PRO A 232 11.56 4.95 -26.25
CA PRO A 232 11.39 6.41 -26.27
C PRO A 232 11.53 7.02 -24.86
N ASP A 233 11.14 6.26 -23.83
CA ASP A 233 11.09 6.74 -22.46
C ASP A 233 12.45 6.63 -21.77
N TRP A 234 12.70 7.56 -20.83
CA TRP A 234 13.77 7.43 -19.86
C TRP A 234 13.44 6.32 -18.87
N ILE A 235 14.39 5.45 -18.60
CA ILE A 235 14.27 4.29 -17.73
C ILE A 235 14.92 4.59 -16.41
N GLN A 236 14.16 4.44 -15.34
CA GLN A 236 14.62 4.56 -13.95
C GLN A 236 14.87 3.17 -13.34
N ARG A 237 15.57 3.15 -12.19
CA ARG A 237 15.68 1.91 -11.41
C ARG A 237 14.29 1.48 -10.93
N GLY A 238 14.00 0.19 -11.09
CA GLY A 238 12.69 -0.39 -10.80
C GLY A 238 11.78 -0.56 -12.02
N ASP A 239 12.08 0.08 -13.16
CA ASP A 239 11.28 -0.04 -14.40
C ASP A 239 11.57 -1.33 -15.18
N LEU A 240 12.69 -1.97 -14.91
CA LEU A 240 13.11 -3.20 -15.57
C LEU A 240 13.13 -4.36 -14.57
N VAL A 241 12.97 -5.59 -15.10
CA VAL A 241 13.20 -6.79 -14.30
C VAL A 241 14.67 -6.84 -13.83
N PRO A 242 14.96 -7.41 -12.63
CA PRO A 242 16.27 -7.26 -11.98
C PRO A 242 17.49 -7.64 -12.85
N ALA A 243 17.36 -8.67 -13.68
CA ALA A 243 18.45 -9.11 -14.55
C ALA A 243 18.79 -8.07 -15.64
N LEU A 244 17.76 -7.51 -16.28
CA LEU A 244 17.95 -6.46 -17.29
C LEU A 244 18.36 -5.14 -16.64
N GLU A 245 17.83 -4.81 -15.48
CA GLU A 245 18.20 -3.60 -14.73
C GLU A 245 19.69 -3.61 -14.38
N LYS A 246 20.17 -4.72 -13.80
CA LYS A 246 21.58 -4.89 -13.47
C LYS A 246 22.48 -4.72 -14.69
N ALA A 247 22.12 -5.32 -15.82
CA ALA A 247 22.88 -5.18 -17.06
C ALA A 247 22.84 -3.75 -17.61
N ALA A 248 21.67 -3.13 -17.66
CA ALA A 248 21.44 -1.80 -18.23
C ALA A 248 22.19 -0.69 -17.46
N PHE A 249 22.06 -0.67 -16.14
CA PHE A 249 22.68 0.36 -15.29
C PHE A 249 24.18 0.14 -15.01
N ALA A 250 24.75 -0.99 -15.46
CA ALA A 250 26.20 -1.19 -15.48
C ALA A 250 26.86 -0.63 -16.75
N LEU A 251 26.05 -0.23 -17.77
CA LEU A 251 26.57 0.27 -19.03
C LEU A 251 26.97 1.75 -18.92
N GLY A 252 28.12 2.08 -19.49
CA GLY A 252 28.45 3.47 -19.85
C GLY A 252 27.71 3.88 -21.13
N GLN A 253 27.58 5.19 -21.34
CA GLN A 253 26.95 5.75 -22.55
C GLN A 253 27.66 5.21 -23.82
N GLY A 254 26.88 4.81 -24.80
CA GLY A 254 27.35 4.20 -26.05
C GLY A 254 27.81 2.76 -25.93
N LYS A 255 27.83 2.16 -24.74
CA LYS A 255 28.26 0.78 -24.50
C LYS A 255 27.12 -0.20 -24.61
N MET A 256 27.47 -1.45 -24.94
CA MET A 256 26.57 -2.57 -25.18
C MET A 256 26.77 -3.64 -24.10
N SER A 257 25.69 -4.32 -23.71
CA SER A 257 25.75 -5.42 -22.77
C SER A 257 26.19 -6.73 -23.44
N PRO A 258 26.69 -7.69 -22.67
CA PRO A 258 26.67 -9.10 -23.09
C PRO A 258 25.21 -9.54 -23.36
N VAL A 259 25.06 -10.73 -23.97
CA VAL A 259 23.73 -11.35 -24.10
C VAL A 259 23.16 -11.65 -22.72
N VAL A 260 21.97 -11.14 -22.44
CA VAL A 260 21.21 -11.40 -21.19
C VAL A 260 20.14 -12.43 -21.48
N GLU A 261 20.30 -13.61 -20.91
CA GLU A 261 19.33 -14.70 -21.07
C GLU A 261 18.20 -14.60 -20.06
N MET A 262 16.97 -14.82 -20.56
CA MET A 262 15.78 -14.92 -19.74
C MET A 262 14.85 -16.03 -20.26
N PRO A 263 13.91 -16.54 -19.45
CA PRO A 263 13.02 -17.63 -19.86
C PRO A 263 12.22 -17.35 -21.14
N GLN A 264 11.91 -16.09 -21.42
CA GLN A 264 11.17 -15.66 -22.62
C GLN A 264 12.03 -15.42 -23.84
N GLY A 265 13.37 -15.34 -23.71
CA GLY A 265 14.29 -15.08 -24.82
C GLY A 265 15.57 -14.38 -24.40
N CYS A 266 16.35 -13.93 -25.38
CA CYS A 266 17.62 -13.25 -25.18
C CYS A 266 17.51 -11.75 -25.44
N TYR A 267 18.27 -10.97 -24.67
CA TYR A 267 18.32 -9.51 -24.77
C TYR A 267 19.75 -9.03 -24.99
N ILE A 268 19.92 -8.04 -25.86
CA ILE A 268 21.15 -7.25 -25.96
C ILE A 268 20.76 -5.79 -25.77
N LEU A 269 21.42 -5.12 -24.84
CA LEU A 269 21.11 -3.75 -24.45
C LEU A 269 22.22 -2.81 -24.91
N ARG A 270 21.87 -1.60 -25.34
CA ARG A 270 22.82 -0.52 -25.56
C ARG A 270 22.33 0.74 -24.85
N CYS A 271 23.21 1.34 -24.08
CA CYS A 271 22.92 2.63 -23.45
C CYS A 271 23.19 3.76 -24.45
N GLU A 272 22.14 4.46 -24.88
CA GLU A 272 22.27 5.60 -25.80
C GLU A 272 22.64 6.86 -25.04
N GLU A 273 21.92 7.15 -23.97
CA GLU A 273 22.09 8.34 -23.17
C GLU A 273 21.99 8.02 -21.69
N ILE A 274 22.77 8.74 -20.90
CA ILE A 274 22.68 8.68 -19.43
C ILE A 274 22.36 10.10 -18.95
N ASN A 275 21.18 10.24 -18.36
CA ASN A 275 20.85 11.43 -17.60
C ASN A 275 21.37 11.23 -16.17
N GLN A 276 22.48 11.92 -15.85
CA GLN A 276 23.03 11.81 -14.50
C GLN A 276 22.08 12.46 -13.50
N ALA A 277 21.96 11.83 -12.33
CA ALA A 277 21.23 12.35 -11.21
C ALA A 277 21.52 13.83 -10.98
N LYS A 278 20.64 14.71 -11.40
CA LYS A 278 20.67 16.09 -10.92
C LYS A 278 20.05 16.10 -9.53
N LEU A 279 20.79 16.65 -8.57
CA LEU A 279 20.17 17.04 -7.31
C LEU A 279 19.08 18.06 -7.66
N GLY A 280 17.82 17.72 -7.40
CA GLY A 280 16.74 18.67 -7.56
C GLY A 280 17.07 19.94 -6.76
N THR A 281 17.04 21.09 -7.43
CA THR A 281 17.27 22.37 -6.73
C THR A 281 16.17 22.60 -5.70
N LEU A 282 16.48 23.37 -4.66
CA LEU A 282 15.48 23.71 -3.63
C LEU A 282 14.20 24.30 -4.24
N SER A 283 14.30 25.07 -5.31
CA SER A 283 13.14 25.65 -6.01
C SER A 283 12.27 24.60 -6.68
N GLU A 284 12.86 23.56 -7.26
CA GLU A 284 12.13 22.47 -7.93
C GLU A 284 11.38 21.56 -6.96
N VAL A 285 11.98 21.30 -5.78
CA VAL A 285 11.41 20.35 -4.78
C VAL A 285 10.67 21.06 -3.65
N ARG A 286 10.62 22.40 -3.66
CA ARG A 286 10.06 23.22 -2.58
C ARG A 286 8.63 22.80 -2.21
N SER A 287 7.73 22.69 -3.19
CA SER A 287 6.34 22.35 -2.93
C SER A 287 6.18 20.93 -2.35
N GLN A 288 7.01 20.00 -2.80
CA GLN A 288 7.04 18.64 -2.25
C GLN A 288 7.50 18.64 -0.80
N ILE A 289 8.55 19.40 -0.47
CA ILE A 289 9.04 19.53 0.91
C ILE A 289 7.99 20.18 1.80
N GLU A 290 7.38 21.27 1.33
CA GLU A 290 6.34 21.98 2.07
C GLU A 290 5.15 21.06 2.40
N GLN A 291 4.70 20.28 1.43
CA GLN A 291 3.65 19.28 1.63
C GLN A 291 4.07 18.21 2.66
N THR A 292 5.29 17.68 2.55
CA THR A 292 5.82 16.67 3.48
C THR A 292 5.92 17.23 4.90
N LEU A 293 6.40 18.45 5.07
CA LEU A 293 6.50 19.11 6.37
C LEU A 293 5.12 19.38 6.97
N LEU A 294 4.14 19.78 6.13
CA LEU A 294 2.75 19.99 6.56
C LEU A 294 2.15 18.67 7.08
N GLU A 295 2.32 17.58 6.35
CA GLU A 295 1.85 16.24 6.74
C GLU A 295 2.51 15.76 8.04
N ASN A 296 3.82 15.97 8.18
CA ASN A 296 4.57 15.64 9.40
C ASN A 296 4.07 16.43 10.62
N GLU A 297 3.86 17.74 10.47
CA GLU A 297 3.34 18.58 11.54
C GLU A 297 1.92 18.21 11.91
N GLN A 298 1.07 17.91 10.91
CA GLN A 298 -0.29 17.42 11.14
C GLN A 298 -0.28 16.12 11.94
N LYS A 299 0.57 15.18 11.55
CA LYS A 299 0.73 13.90 12.25
C LYS A 299 1.23 14.11 13.68
N ALA A 300 2.22 14.96 13.88
CA ALA A 300 2.74 15.28 15.22
C ALA A 300 1.65 15.89 16.14
N ARG A 301 0.81 16.78 15.60
CA ARG A 301 -0.35 17.34 16.34
C ARG A 301 -1.38 16.26 16.65
N GLU A 302 -1.65 15.38 15.70
CA GLU A 302 -2.55 14.25 15.89
C GLU A 302 -2.05 13.33 17.00
N ASP A 303 -0.79 12.90 16.93
CA ASP A 303 -0.19 12.02 17.94
C ASP A 303 -0.20 12.67 19.34
N LYS A 304 0.17 13.96 19.43
CA LYS A 304 0.11 14.71 20.69
C LYS A 304 -1.30 14.81 21.26
N TRP A 305 -2.30 14.99 20.38
CA TRP A 305 -3.69 15.01 20.81
C TRP A 305 -4.13 13.64 21.34
N PHE A 306 -3.80 12.56 20.64
CA PHE A 306 -4.12 11.20 21.10
C PHE A 306 -3.41 10.83 22.39
N GLU A 307 -2.15 11.19 22.59
CA GLU A 307 -1.46 10.97 23.86
C GLU A 307 -2.17 11.71 25.01
N ARG A 308 -2.66 12.93 24.79
CA ARG A 308 -3.48 13.65 25.75
C ARG A 308 -4.81 12.94 26.04
N LEU A 309 -5.49 12.40 25.02
CA LEU A 309 -6.71 11.62 25.21
C LEU A 309 -6.43 10.35 26.02
N LYS A 310 -5.39 9.60 25.67
CA LYS A 310 -4.97 8.40 26.40
C LYS A 310 -4.65 8.70 27.87
N SER A 311 -3.96 9.81 28.15
CA SER A 311 -3.59 10.17 29.54
C SER A 311 -4.78 10.49 30.46
N LYS A 312 -5.93 10.84 29.88
CA LYS A 312 -7.18 11.15 30.59
C LYS A 312 -8.14 9.97 30.64
N SER A 313 -7.88 8.90 29.90
CA SER A 313 -8.77 7.78 29.71
C SER A 313 -8.16 6.49 30.27
N TYR A 314 -9.00 5.56 30.67
CA TYR A 314 -8.58 4.21 30.96
C TYR A 314 -8.46 3.44 29.63
N VAL A 315 -7.25 2.99 29.31
CA VAL A 315 -6.98 2.16 28.13
C VAL A 315 -6.21 0.92 28.52
N ARG A 316 -6.79 -0.25 28.31
CA ARG A 316 -6.14 -1.54 28.53
C ARG A 316 -6.19 -2.37 27.26
N GLN A 317 -5.05 -2.87 26.83
CA GLN A 317 -4.94 -3.79 25.69
C GLN A 317 -4.62 -5.20 26.20
N PHE A 318 -5.18 -6.20 25.53
CA PHE A 318 -4.95 -7.61 25.79
C PHE A 318 -4.23 -8.23 24.58
N LEU A 319 -3.52 -9.31 24.80
CA LEU A 319 -2.87 -10.04 23.72
C LEU A 319 -3.90 -10.61 22.74
N PHE A 320 -3.61 -10.51 21.45
CA PHE A 320 -4.45 -11.03 20.37
C PHE A 320 -4.45 -12.56 20.35
#